data_ab521195992d57e4871ae2463a0f3ebc
#
_entry.id   ab521195992d57e4871ae2463a0f3ebc
#
_cell.length_a   1.000
_cell.length_b   1.000
_cell.length_c   1.000
_cell.angle_alpha   90.00
_cell.angle_beta   90.00
_cell.angle_gamma   90.00
#
_symmetry.space_group_name_H-M   'P 1'
#
loop_
_entity.id
_entity.type
_entity.pdbx_description
1 polymer ?
#
loop_
_entity_poly.entity_id
_entity_poly.type
_entity_poly.pdbx_seq_one_letter_code
_entity_poly.pdbx_strand_id
1 'polypeptide(L)'
;MFEKLKDKGFQVLTLHHAEAILTHDMAGAVTELEQILLNVEIPAEELIRGGGGEGELTQRIRRALSDNYGWKKHQFEIKKIVDGEEKESISHEVDHVKRFPTGTFALEIEWNNKDPFFDRDLENFKRLHADGVISMGGIITRGSTLQASLRDIVAQYARNNGINGPDALLRYYSPTKRQLENIDRASRTRGSFEEGWAHAFVADKFGEATTHWRKLEDRVRRGVGNPCPLLLIGIPKQVVVI
;
A
#
# COMPACT_ATOMS: atom_id res chain seq x y z
N MET A 1 -7.33 -19.71 3.01
CA MET A 1 -6.51 -19.04 1.98
C MET A 1 -5.62 -17.99 2.63
N PHE A 2 -4.38 -17.87 2.21
CA PHE A 2 -3.36 -16.97 2.81
C PHE A 2 -3.08 -17.22 4.30
N GLU A 3 -3.16 -18.46 4.78
CA GLU A 3 -2.98 -18.77 6.21
C GLU A 3 -1.57 -18.39 6.69
N LYS A 4 -0.53 -18.67 5.91
CA LYS A 4 0.85 -18.29 6.27
C LYS A 4 1.04 -16.77 6.40
N LEU A 5 0.36 -15.98 5.58
CA LEU A 5 0.37 -14.51 5.72
C LEU A 5 -0.35 -14.08 6.98
N LYS A 6 -1.54 -14.64 7.26
CA LYS A 6 -2.30 -14.35 8.47
C LYS A 6 -1.51 -14.71 9.72
N ASP A 7 -0.83 -15.86 9.74
CA ASP A 7 0.04 -16.29 10.84
C ASP A 7 1.22 -15.32 11.05
N LYS A 8 1.75 -14.72 9.98
CA LYS A 8 2.78 -13.67 10.04
C LYS A 8 2.20 -12.29 10.42
N GLY A 9 0.87 -12.17 10.60
CA GLY A 9 0.18 -10.97 11.05
C GLY A 9 -0.37 -10.08 9.93
N PHE A 10 -0.33 -10.50 8.66
CA PHE A 10 -0.97 -9.78 7.57
C PHE A 10 -2.49 -9.77 7.73
N GLN A 11 -3.10 -8.65 7.41
CA GLN A 11 -4.54 -8.56 7.25
C GLN A 11 -4.90 -8.99 5.84
N VAL A 12 -5.87 -9.88 5.70
CA VAL A 12 -6.37 -10.35 4.40
C VAL A 12 -7.89 -10.29 4.42
N LEU A 13 -8.47 -9.59 3.46
CA LEU A 13 -9.92 -9.48 3.29
C LEU A 13 -10.28 -9.75 1.83
N THR A 14 -11.23 -10.64 1.62
CA THR A 14 -11.80 -10.94 0.29
C THR A 14 -13.26 -10.51 0.26
N LEU A 15 -13.68 -9.88 -0.84
CA LEU A 15 -15.02 -9.36 -1.04
C LEU A 15 -15.59 -9.84 -2.38
N HIS A 16 -16.93 -9.91 -2.49
CA HIS A 16 -17.66 -10.16 -3.74
C HIS A 16 -17.19 -11.43 -4.48
N HIS A 17 -17.10 -12.57 -3.79
CA HIS A 17 -16.66 -13.87 -4.32
C HIS A 17 -15.19 -13.96 -4.74
N ALA A 18 -14.34 -12.99 -4.41
CA ALA A 18 -12.92 -13.02 -4.73
C ALA A 18 -12.22 -14.30 -4.21
N GLU A 19 -12.64 -14.83 -3.06
CA GLU A 19 -12.09 -16.08 -2.52
C GLU A 19 -12.34 -17.28 -3.44
N ALA A 20 -13.52 -17.38 -4.03
CA ALA A 20 -13.84 -18.45 -4.97
C ALA A 20 -13.00 -18.33 -6.25
N ILE A 21 -12.88 -17.12 -6.81
CA ILE A 21 -12.03 -16.84 -7.98
C ILE A 21 -10.56 -17.20 -7.70
N LEU A 22 -10.03 -16.76 -6.57
CA LEU A 22 -8.65 -17.07 -6.19
C LEU A 22 -8.41 -18.55 -5.95
N THR A 23 -9.40 -19.28 -5.42
CA THR A 23 -9.27 -20.71 -5.12
C THR A 23 -9.33 -21.56 -6.37
N HIS A 24 -10.24 -21.25 -7.29
CA HIS A 24 -10.55 -22.11 -8.43
C HIS A 24 -9.91 -21.61 -9.74
N ASP A 25 -9.94 -20.32 -9.98
CA ASP A 25 -9.54 -19.74 -11.26
C ASP A 25 -8.11 -19.19 -11.24
N MET A 26 -7.65 -18.68 -10.10
CA MET A 26 -6.36 -17.97 -9.97
C MET A 26 -5.52 -18.45 -8.79
N ALA A 27 -5.50 -19.75 -8.51
CA ALA A 27 -4.72 -20.32 -7.39
C ALA A 27 -3.21 -19.99 -7.50
N GLY A 28 -2.69 -19.81 -8.71
CA GLY A 28 -1.33 -19.32 -8.94
C GLY A 28 -1.07 -17.94 -8.33
N ALA A 29 -2.04 -17.02 -8.39
CA ALA A 29 -1.90 -15.69 -7.79
C ALA A 29 -1.75 -15.76 -6.28
N VAL A 30 -2.46 -16.67 -5.61
CA VAL A 30 -2.35 -16.89 -4.16
C VAL A 30 -0.92 -17.30 -3.80
N THR A 31 -0.39 -18.30 -4.52
CA THR A 31 0.97 -18.81 -4.29
C THR A 31 2.03 -17.72 -4.50
N GLU A 32 1.91 -16.97 -5.59
CA GLU A 32 2.84 -15.89 -5.95
C GLU A 32 2.84 -14.78 -4.90
N LEU A 33 1.67 -14.29 -4.51
CA LEU A 33 1.52 -13.25 -3.50
C LEU A 33 2.01 -13.71 -2.13
N GLU A 34 1.70 -14.95 -1.71
CA GLU A 34 2.24 -15.50 -0.48
C GLU A 34 3.76 -15.56 -0.49
N GLN A 35 4.37 -16.08 -1.56
CA GLN A 35 5.82 -16.17 -1.66
C GLN A 35 6.50 -14.80 -1.61
N ILE A 36 5.96 -13.81 -2.32
CA ILE A 36 6.51 -12.45 -2.30
C ILE A 36 6.38 -11.84 -0.90
N LEU A 37 5.17 -11.85 -0.32
CA LEU A 37 4.87 -11.12 0.89
C LEU A 37 5.46 -11.77 2.15
N LEU A 38 5.62 -13.09 2.16
CA LEU A 38 6.34 -13.79 3.24
C LEU A 38 7.81 -13.40 3.31
N ASN A 39 8.42 -13.01 2.20
CA ASN A 39 9.81 -12.56 2.11
C ASN A 39 9.97 -11.04 2.24
N VAL A 40 8.88 -10.29 2.50
CA VAL A 40 8.97 -8.86 2.74
C VAL A 40 9.61 -8.59 4.09
N GLU A 41 10.65 -7.75 4.07
CA GLU A 41 11.28 -7.12 5.23
C GLU A 41 11.39 -5.61 4.97
N ILE A 42 11.17 -4.80 6.01
CA ILE A 42 11.25 -3.35 5.95
C ILE A 42 12.28 -2.90 6.98
N PRO A 43 13.52 -2.56 6.59
CA PRO A 43 14.43 -1.87 7.47
C PRO A 43 13.78 -0.59 8.01
N ALA A 44 13.82 -0.37 9.32
CA ALA A 44 13.19 0.81 9.93
C ALA A 44 13.75 2.13 9.35
N GLU A 45 14.99 2.12 8.88
CA GLU A 45 15.62 3.26 8.21
C GLU A 45 14.87 3.68 6.95
N GLU A 46 14.32 2.74 6.16
CA GLU A 46 13.53 3.07 4.95
C GLU A 46 12.24 3.85 5.27
N LEU A 47 11.66 3.60 6.45
CA LEU A 47 10.49 4.36 6.91
C LEU A 47 10.85 5.82 7.20
N ILE A 48 12.10 6.06 7.63
CA ILE A 48 12.59 7.35 8.12
C ILE A 48 13.17 8.20 7.00
N ARG A 49 13.82 7.61 6.02
CA ARG A 49 14.46 8.34 4.93
C ARG A 49 13.49 9.32 4.25
N GLY A 50 13.99 10.53 4.00
CA GLY A 50 13.30 11.50 3.15
C GLY A 50 13.36 11.07 1.69
N GLY A 51 12.46 11.60 0.90
CA GLY A 51 12.46 11.39 -0.55
C GLY A 51 11.04 11.47 -1.11
N GLY A 52 10.93 11.93 -2.35
CA GLY A 52 9.73 11.83 -3.18
C GLY A 52 9.88 10.65 -4.14
N GLY A 53 8.77 10.08 -4.57
CA GLY A 53 8.72 8.97 -5.51
C GLY A 53 8.31 7.65 -4.85
N GLU A 54 8.43 6.57 -5.63
CA GLU A 54 8.04 5.22 -5.21
C GLU A 54 8.97 4.70 -4.10
N GLY A 55 8.38 4.30 -2.96
CA GLY A 55 9.13 3.77 -1.82
C GLY A 55 9.90 2.48 -2.15
N GLU A 56 11.02 2.26 -1.45
CA GLU A 56 11.89 1.08 -1.68
C GLU A 56 11.12 -0.25 -1.52
N LEU A 57 10.23 -0.35 -0.54
CA LEU A 57 9.35 -1.51 -0.37
C LEU A 57 8.48 -1.75 -1.60
N THR A 58 7.80 -0.71 -2.09
CA THR A 58 6.94 -0.82 -3.29
C THR A 58 7.75 -1.30 -4.49
N GLN A 59 8.95 -0.74 -4.68
CA GLN A 59 9.85 -1.17 -5.74
C GLN A 59 10.27 -2.65 -5.61
N ARG A 60 10.56 -3.12 -4.39
CA ARG A 60 10.92 -4.54 -4.16
C ARG A 60 9.75 -5.47 -4.50
N ILE A 61 8.54 -5.16 -4.01
CA ILE A 61 7.36 -5.96 -4.32
C ILE A 61 7.06 -5.92 -5.83
N ARG A 62 7.11 -4.75 -6.47
CA ARG A 62 6.90 -4.58 -7.90
C ARG A 62 7.89 -5.42 -8.72
N ARG A 63 9.19 -5.36 -8.38
CA ARG A 63 10.21 -6.18 -9.06
C ARG A 63 9.95 -7.67 -8.87
N ALA A 64 9.62 -8.11 -7.66
CA ALA A 64 9.30 -9.50 -7.41
C ALA A 64 8.06 -9.98 -8.19
N LEU A 65 7.03 -9.15 -8.31
CA LEU A 65 5.85 -9.42 -9.13
C LEU A 65 6.22 -9.52 -10.61
N SER A 66 6.99 -8.55 -11.14
CA SER A 66 7.33 -8.49 -12.57
C SER A 66 8.32 -9.56 -12.98
N ASP A 67 9.44 -9.67 -12.26
CA ASP A 67 10.60 -10.44 -12.70
C ASP A 67 10.41 -11.94 -12.46
N ASN A 68 9.76 -12.30 -11.33
CA ASN A 68 9.56 -13.71 -11.00
C ASN A 68 8.26 -14.28 -11.57
N TYR A 69 7.20 -13.44 -11.72
CA TYR A 69 5.86 -13.94 -12.01
C TYR A 69 5.17 -13.28 -13.20
N GLY A 70 5.81 -12.31 -13.84
CA GLY A 70 5.32 -11.71 -15.07
C GLY A 70 4.13 -10.77 -14.92
N TRP A 71 3.87 -10.25 -13.70
CA TRP A 71 2.92 -9.17 -13.51
C TRP A 71 3.48 -7.91 -14.19
N LYS A 72 2.64 -7.19 -14.94
CA LYS A 72 3.11 -6.04 -15.74
C LYS A 72 2.17 -4.86 -15.56
N LYS A 73 2.74 -3.68 -15.59
CA LYS A 73 2.00 -2.44 -15.77
C LYS A 73 1.23 -2.51 -17.09
N HIS A 74 -0.04 -2.13 -17.07
CA HIS A 74 -0.89 -2.17 -18.24
C HIS A 74 -1.84 -0.99 -18.28
N GLN A 75 -1.92 -0.35 -19.44
CA GLN A 75 -2.89 0.69 -19.72
C GLN A 75 -4.06 0.07 -20.48
N PHE A 76 -5.22 0.07 -19.87
CA PHE A 76 -6.46 -0.32 -20.52
C PHE A 76 -7.06 0.89 -21.25
N GLU A 77 -7.39 0.74 -22.51
CA GLU A 77 -8.09 1.74 -23.29
C GLU A 77 -9.47 1.18 -23.66
N ILE A 78 -10.53 1.86 -23.22
CA ILE A 78 -11.92 1.48 -23.48
C ILE A 78 -12.52 2.55 -24.39
N LYS A 79 -12.99 2.14 -25.58
CA LYS A 79 -13.63 3.03 -26.55
C LYS A 79 -15.08 2.65 -26.75
N LYS A 80 -15.98 3.62 -26.64
CA LYS A 80 -17.38 3.46 -26.99
C LYS A 80 -17.60 3.99 -28.41
N ILE A 81 -17.94 3.06 -29.30
CA ILE A 81 -18.23 3.37 -30.71
C ILE A 81 -19.74 3.24 -30.92
N VAL A 82 -20.38 4.26 -31.47
CA VAL A 82 -21.79 4.27 -31.83
C VAL A 82 -21.92 4.68 -33.29
N ASP A 83 -22.52 3.84 -34.10
CA ASP A 83 -22.71 4.06 -35.57
C ASP A 83 -21.39 4.34 -36.32
N GLY A 84 -20.28 3.70 -35.86
CA GLY A 84 -18.94 3.89 -36.43
C GLY A 84 -18.17 5.11 -35.95
N GLU A 85 -18.76 5.91 -35.08
CA GLU A 85 -18.10 7.09 -34.49
C GLU A 85 -17.70 6.81 -33.03
N GLU A 86 -16.46 7.19 -32.70
CA GLU A 86 -15.96 7.16 -31.32
C GLU A 86 -16.65 8.25 -30.50
N LYS A 87 -17.46 7.86 -29.51
CA LYS A 87 -18.22 8.78 -28.63
C LYS A 87 -17.50 9.01 -27.30
N GLU A 88 -16.73 8.05 -26.85
CA GLU A 88 -16.03 8.10 -25.56
C GLU A 88 -14.78 7.25 -25.62
N SER A 89 -13.67 7.76 -25.06
CA SER A 89 -12.44 7.01 -24.83
C SER A 89 -11.99 7.23 -23.39
N ILE A 90 -11.84 6.14 -22.65
CA ILE A 90 -11.40 6.14 -21.24
C ILE A 90 -10.15 5.29 -21.16
N SER A 91 -9.11 5.83 -20.51
CA SER A 91 -7.86 5.13 -20.27
C SER A 91 -7.62 4.95 -18.78
N HIS A 92 -7.32 3.71 -18.37
CA HIS A 92 -6.96 3.35 -17.01
C HIS A 92 -5.62 2.62 -17.00
N GLU A 93 -4.66 3.17 -16.28
CA GLU A 93 -3.39 2.50 -16.03
C GLU A 93 -3.46 1.77 -14.69
N VAL A 94 -3.02 0.49 -14.68
CA VAL A 94 -2.90 -0.34 -13.48
C VAL A 94 -1.45 -0.82 -13.39
N ASP A 95 -0.84 -0.66 -12.21
CA ASP A 95 0.59 -0.91 -12.04
C ASP A 95 0.96 -2.41 -12.12
N HIS A 96 0.06 -3.31 -11.75
CA HIS A 96 0.32 -4.75 -11.75
C HIS A 96 -0.87 -5.52 -12.30
N VAL A 97 -0.75 -6.01 -13.51
CA VAL A 97 -1.79 -6.81 -14.17
C VAL A 97 -1.22 -8.16 -14.55
N LYS A 98 -1.95 -9.22 -14.24
CA LYS A 98 -1.63 -10.58 -14.70
C LYS A 98 -2.85 -11.24 -15.31
N ARG A 99 -2.62 -11.87 -16.48
CA ARG A 99 -3.63 -12.67 -17.18
C ARG A 99 -3.43 -14.15 -16.83
N PHE A 100 -4.48 -14.77 -16.37
CA PHE A 100 -4.61 -16.20 -16.15
C PHE A 100 -5.48 -16.80 -17.27
N PRO A 101 -5.46 -18.13 -17.48
CA PRO A 101 -6.32 -18.74 -18.49
C PRO A 101 -7.80 -18.43 -18.34
N THR A 102 -8.25 -18.21 -17.10
CA THR A 102 -9.65 -18.00 -16.70
C THR A 102 -10.03 -16.53 -16.48
N GLY A 103 -9.06 -15.59 -16.51
CA GLY A 103 -9.37 -14.18 -16.30
C GLY A 103 -8.15 -13.30 -16.03
N THR A 104 -8.41 -12.04 -15.71
CA THR A 104 -7.37 -11.03 -15.48
C THR A 104 -7.46 -10.50 -14.05
N PHE A 105 -6.34 -10.46 -13.35
CA PHE A 105 -6.19 -9.85 -12.04
C PHE A 105 -5.44 -8.52 -12.14
N ALA A 106 -6.02 -7.45 -11.61
CA ALA A 106 -5.45 -6.12 -11.53
C ALA A 106 -5.12 -5.79 -10.07
N LEU A 107 -3.86 -5.40 -9.77
CA LEU A 107 -3.37 -5.19 -8.41
C LEU A 107 -2.66 -3.84 -8.30
N GLU A 108 -2.94 -3.10 -7.23
CA GLU A 108 -2.28 -1.85 -6.87
C GLU A 108 -1.56 -1.97 -5.52
N ILE A 109 -0.47 -1.20 -5.36
CA ILE A 109 0.28 -1.11 -4.11
C ILE A 109 0.22 0.34 -3.62
N GLU A 110 -0.70 0.58 -2.69
CA GLU A 110 -0.91 1.91 -2.11
C GLU A 110 -0.19 2.02 -0.76
N TRP A 111 1.11 2.42 -0.81
CA TRP A 111 1.98 2.40 0.37
C TRP A 111 1.87 3.66 1.23
N ASN A 112 2.06 4.82 0.65
CA ASN A 112 2.08 6.10 1.37
C ASN A 112 1.60 7.28 0.50
N ASN A 113 0.59 7.02 -0.30
CA ASN A 113 -0.08 8.02 -1.10
C ASN A 113 -1.13 8.78 -0.28
N LYS A 114 -1.75 9.80 -0.87
CA LYS A 114 -2.93 10.44 -0.27
C LYS A 114 -4.10 9.45 -0.29
N ASP A 115 -4.90 9.43 0.76
CA ASP A 115 -5.98 8.44 0.91
C ASP A 115 -7.06 8.44 -0.21
N PRO A 116 -7.35 9.54 -0.96
CA PRO A 116 -8.23 9.49 -2.13
C PRO A 116 -7.76 8.60 -3.29
N PHE A 117 -6.50 8.15 -3.30
CA PHE A 117 -6.03 7.18 -4.28
C PHE A 117 -6.80 5.85 -4.19
N PHE A 118 -7.21 5.44 -3.00
CA PHE A 118 -8.09 4.27 -2.85
C PHE A 118 -9.43 4.43 -3.58
N ASP A 119 -10.01 5.64 -3.57
CA ASP A 119 -11.27 5.90 -4.29
C ASP A 119 -11.05 5.76 -5.79
N ARG A 120 -9.95 6.30 -6.32
CA ARG A 120 -9.56 6.18 -7.72
C ARG A 120 -9.41 4.72 -8.14
N ASP A 121 -8.63 3.94 -7.39
CA ASP A 121 -8.29 2.57 -7.76
C ASP A 121 -9.49 1.64 -7.65
N LEU A 122 -10.28 1.76 -6.59
CA LEU A 122 -11.52 0.99 -6.41
C LEU A 122 -12.56 1.30 -7.50
N GLU A 123 -12.72 2.57 -7.88
CA GLU A 123 -13.62 2.94 -8.99
C GLU A 123 -13.08 2.48 -10.35
N ASN A 124 -11.76 2.48 -10.56
CA ASN A 124 -11.14 1.91 -11.75
C ASN A 124 -11.38 0.41 -11.84
N PHE A 125 -11.17 -0.34 -10.75
CA PHE A 125 -11.47 -1.79 -10.73
C PHE A 125 -12.93 -2.06 -11.01
N LYS A 126 -13.86 -1.29 -10.40
CA LYS A 126 -15.28 -1.42 -10.65
C LYS A 126 -15.63 -1.25 -12.14
N ARG A 127 -15.09 -0.21 -12.80
CA ARG A 127 -15.33 0.06 -14.22
C ARG A 127 -14.76 -1.04 -15.10
N LEU A 128 -13.48 -1.39 -14.91
CA LEU A 128 -12.82 -2.44 -15.67
C LEU A 128 -13.50 -3.81 -15.51
N HIS A 129 -14.03 -4.10 -14.31
CA HIS A 129 -14.79 -5.32 -14.06
C HIS A 129 -16.17 -5.29 -14.74
N ALA A 130 -16.88 -4.17 -14.68
CA ALA A 130 -18.17 -4.00 -15.33
C ALA A 130 -18.08 -4.15 -16.86
N ASP A 131 -16.95 -3.73 -17.45
CA ASP A 131 -16.67 -3.88 -18.88
C ASP A 131 -16.07 -5.26 -19.23
N GLY A 132 -15.97 -6.18 -18.27
CA GLY A 132 -15.44 -7.52 -18.48
C GLY A 132 -13.93 -7.59 -18.77
N VAL A 133 -13.20 -6.51 -18.49
CA VAL A 133 -11.76 -6.39 -18.77
C VAL A 133 -10.92 -7.07 -17.71
N ILE A 134 -11.34 -6.99 -16.44
CA ILE A 134 -10.72 -7.69 -15.32
C ILE A 134 -11.74 -8.58 -14.62
N SER A 135 -11.27 -9.68 -14.05
CA SER A 135 -12.10 -10.58 -13.24
C SER A 135 -12.11 -10.18 -11.78
N MET A 136 -11.03 -9.56 -11.30
CA MET A 136 -10.91 -9.08 -9.93
C MET A 136 -9.86 -7.99 -9.79
N GLY A 137 -9.99 -7.18 -8.72
CA GLY A 137 -9.01 -6.20 -8.29
C GLY A 137 -8.33 -6.60 -6.98
N GLY A 138 -7.20 -5.98 -6.68
CA GLY A 138 -6.50 -6.15 -5.40
C GLY A 138 -5.76 -4.89 -4.97
N ILE A 139 -5.64 -4.68 -3.66
CA ILE A 139 -4.87 -3.59 -3.09
C ILE A 139 -3.99 -4.11 -1.95
N ILE A 140 -2.69 -3.80 -2.01
CA ILE A 140 -1.73 -4.01 -0.92
C ILE A 140 -1.45 -2.65 -0.28
N THR A 141 -1.56 -2.55 1.05
CA THR A 141 -1.32 -1.30 1.78
C THR A 141 -0.72 -1.56 3.17
N ARG A 142 -0.41 -0.49 3.92
CA ARG A 142 -0.01 -0.61 5.33
C ARG A 142 -1.15 -1.16 6.17
N GLY A 143 -0.88 -2.23 6.91
CA GLY A 143 -1.83 -2.84 7.84
C GLY A 143 -2.03 -2.00 9.11
N SER A 144 -3.08 -2.30 9.86
CA SER A 144 -3.43 -1.60 11.09
C SER A 144 -2.34 -1.66 12.16
N THR A 145 -1.71 -2.85 12.32
CA THR A 145 -0.65 -3.05 13.31
C THR A 145 0.58 -2.24 12.98
N LEU A 146 0.97 -2.15 11.71
CA LEU A 146 2.08 -1.31 11.28
C LEU A 146 1.76 0.17 11.49
N GLN A 147 0.59 0.63 11.02
CA GLN A 147 0.18 2.02 11.17
C GLN A 147 0.17 2.46 12.65
N ALA A 148 -0.34 1.63 13.54
CA ALA A 148 -0.39 1.91 14.98
C ALA A 148 1.00 1.93 15.62
N SER A 149 1.94 1.14 15.13
CA SER A 149 3.29 0.98 15.71
C SER A 149 4.34 1.92 15.14
N LEU A 150 4.04 2.70 14.10
CA LEU A 150 5.03 3.55 13.43
C LEU A 150 5.76 4.50 14.39
N ARG A 151 5.07 5.08 15.36
CA ARG A 151 5.70 5.99 16.35
C ARG A 151 6.70 5.26 17.22
N ASP A 152 6.34 4.09 17.72
CA ASP A 152 7.21 3.28 18.58
C ASP A 152 8.43 2.80 17.79
N ILE A 153 8.24 2.36 16.54
CA ILE A 153 9.30 1.95 15.63
C ILE A 153 10.31 3.09 15.41
N VAL A 154 9.81 4.29 15.07
CA VAL A 154 10.66 5.47 14.82
C VAL A 154 11.39 5.90 16.10
N ALA A 155 10.71 5.94 17.25
CA ALA A 155 11.32 6.29 18.52
C ALA A 155 12.38 5.26 18.96
N GLN A 156 12.10 3.98 18.77
CA GLN A 156 13.08 2.92 19.07
C GLN A 156 14.28 2.99 18.15
N TYR A 157 14.07 3.20 16.85
CA TYR A 157 15.17 3.41 15.90
C TYR A 157 16.03 4.62 16.29
N ALA A 158 15.41 5.72 16.70
CA ALA A 158 16.10 6.92 17.16
C ALA A 158 17.03 6.62 18.34
N ARG A 159 16.51 5.93 19.36
CA ARG A 159 17.29 5.54 20.55
C ARG A 159 18.48 4.63 20.18
N ASN A 160 18.22 3.62 19.32
CA ASN A 160 19.27 2.66 18.92
C ASN A 160 20.39 3.32 18.10
N ASN A 161 20.08 4.41 17.37
CA ASN A 161 21.03 5.09 16.47
C ASN A 161 21.51 6.46 16.98
N GLY A 162 21.25 6.80 18.25
CA GLY A 162 21.74 8.03 18.87
C GLY A 162 21.15 9.31 18.24
N ILE A 163 19.90 9.24 17.72
CA ILE A 163 19.21 10.40 17.15
C ILE A 163 18.53 11.16 18.29
N ASN A 164 19.30 12.01 18.97
CA ASN A 164 18.90 12.74 20.15
C ASN A 164 18.80 14.27 19.95
N GLY A 165 18.91 14.74 18.71
CA GLY A 165 18.84 16.15 18.36
C GLY A 165 18.65 16.39 16.85
N PRO A 166 18.33 17.65 16.46
CA PRO A 166 18.06 18.01 15.07
C PRO A 166 19.19 17.69 14.09
N ASP A 167 20.44 17.86 14.52
CA ASP A 167 21.62 17.64 13.66
C ASP A 167 21.77 16.17 13.25
N ALA A 168 21.37 15.25 14.13
CA ALA A 168 21.40 13.83 13.82
C ALA A 168 20.40 13.43 12.72
N LEU A 169 19.35 14.21 12.50
CA LEU A 169 18.37 13.97 11.44
C LEU A 169 18.94 14.20 10.02
N LEU A 170 19.97 15.06 9.91
CA LEU A 170 20.56 15.40 8.61
C LEU A 170 21.16 14.20 7.87
N ARG A 171 21.41 13.08 8.57
CA ARG A 171 21.83 11.81 7.96
C ARG A 171 20.72 11.14 7.15
N TYR A 172 19.46 11.45 7.45
CA TYR A 172 18.28 10.78 6.89
C TYR A 172 17.48 11.69 5.97
N TYR A 173 17.31 12.95 6.36
CA TYR A 173 16.64 13.99 5.58
C TYR A 173 16.96 15.37 6.15
N SER A 174 16.63 16.42 5.37
CA SER A 174 16.78 17.80 5.83
C SER A 174 15.41 18.34 6.27
N PRO A 175 15.14 18.42 7.57
CA PRO A 175 13.87 18.91 8.07
C PRO A 175 13.70 20.41 7.76
N THR A 176 12.51 20.80 7.34
CA THR A 176 12.14 22.21 7.18
C THR A 176 12.03 22.92 8.53
N LYS A 177 12.09 24.25 8.54
CA LYS A 177 11.90 25.05 9.76
C LYS A 177 10.60 24.67 10.49
N ARG A 178 9.49 24.54 9.77
CA ARG A 178 8.19 24.13 10.33
C ARG A 178 8.24 22.74 10.97
N GLN A 179 8.93 21.78 10.35
CA GLN A 179 9.12 20.44 10.90
C GLN A 179 9.91 20.49 12.20
N LEU A 180 11.02 21.27 12.25
CA LEU A 180 11.80 21.47 13.47
C LEU A 180 10.99 22.09 14.61
N GLU A 181 10.18 23.12 14.34
CA GLU A 181 9.28 23.73 15.32
C GLU A 181 8.24 22.73 15.87
N ASN A 182 7.70 21.85 15.01
CA ASN A 182 6.77 20.80 15.41
C ASN A 182 7.47 19.74 16.28
N ILE A 183 8.69 19.35 15.93
CA ILE A 183 9.52 18.39 16.69
C ILE A 183 9.81 18.97 18.07
N ASP A 184 10.28 20.22 18.17
CA ASP A 184 10.59 20.88 19.43
C ASP A 184 9.35 20.93 20.35
N ARG A 185 8.21 21.35 19.81
CA ARG A 185 6.95 21.37 20.57
C ARG A 185 6.55 19.98 21.07
N ALA A 186 6.65 18.97 20.22
CA ALA A 186 6.32 17.60 20.57
C ALA A 186 7.30 17.04 21.61
N SER A 187 8.59 17.35 21.50
CA SER A 187 9.64 16.92 22.45
C SER A 187 9.40 17.44 23.85
N ARG A 188 9.01 18.73 23.99
CA ARG A 188 8.66 19.30 25.28
C ARG A 188 7.46 18.61 25.93
N THR A 189 6.50 18.17 25.14
CA THR A 189 5.29 17.50 25.64
C THR A 189 5.53 16.03 25.97
N ARG A 190 6.45 15.38 25.26
CA ARG A 190 6.71 13.93 25.32
C ARG A 190 7.89 13.55 26.21
N GLY A 191 8.69 14.51 26.62
CA GLY A 191 9.79 14.33 27.56
C GLY A 191 11.13 13.93 26.96
N SER A 192 11.19 13.59 25.66
CA SER A 192 12.44 13.34 24.95
C SER A 192 12.39 13.77 23.48
N PHE A 193 13.56 13.97 22.87
CA PHE A 193 13.67 14.32 21.46
C PHE A 193 13.17 13.18 20.58
N GLU A 194 13.52 11.94 20.89
CA GLU A 194 13.18 10.75 20.13
C GLU A 194 11.66 10.55 20.05
N GLU A 195 10.97 10.70 21.18
CA GLU A 195 9.52 10.60 21.24
C GLU A 195 8.83 11.76 20.50
N GLY A 196 9.36 12.98 20.69
CA GLY A 196 8.85 14.18 20.02
C GLY A 196 9.02 14.11 18.51
N TRP A 197 10.22 13.71 18.06
CA TRP A 197 10.49 13.52 16.66
C TRP A 197 9.61 12.42 16.05
N ALA A 198 9.55 11.25 16.66
CA ALA A 198 8.70 10.16 16.19
C ALA A 198 7.24 10.60 16.03
N HIS A 199 6.72 11.34 17.01
CA HIS A 199 5.34 11.85 16.97
C HIS A 199 5.13 12.82 15.80
N ALA A 200 5.98 13.83 15.67
CA ALA A 200 5.88 14.86 14.62
C ALA A 200 6.11 14.27 13.22
N PHE A 201 7.12 13.43 13.08
CA PHE A 201 7.49 12.78 11.83
C PHE A 201 6.39 11.86 11.30
N VAL A 202 5.86 10.97 12.15
CA VAL A 202 4.81 10.04 11.74
C VAL A 202 3.51 10.79 11.42
N ALA A 203 3.18 11.84 12.16
CA ALA A 203 2.01 12.66 11.85
C ALA A 203 2.13 13.38 10.49
N ASP A 204 3.33 13.80 10.11
CA ASP A 204 3.61 14.48 8.85
C ASP A 204 3.68 13.49 7.68
N LYS A 205 4.46 12.40 7.80
CA LYS A 205 4.72 11.46 6.70
C LYS A 205 3.66 10.37 6.55
N PHE A 206 3.14 9.85 7.67
CA PHE A 206 2.23 8.70 7.72
C PHE A 206 0.91 9.04 8.43
N GLY A 207 0.49 10.29 8.34
CA GLY A 207 -0.71 10.78 9.00
C GLY A 207 -2.01 10.19 8.44
N GLU A 208 -3.12 10.55 9.07
CA GLU A 208 -4.47 10.05 8.76
C GLU A 208 -4.94 10.31 7.31
N ALA A 209 -4.34 11.28 6.61
CA ALA A 209 -4.67 11.59 5.22
C ALA A 209 -3.88 10.74 4.20
N THR A 210 -3.18 9.69 4.67
CA THR A 210 -2.41 8.80 3.81
C THR A 210 -3.06 7.42 3.70
N THR A 211 -2.65 6.64 2.68
CA THR A 211 -3.16 5.28 2.44
C THR A 211 -2.73 4.33 3.55
N HIS A 212 -3.69 3.69 4.20
CA HIS A 212 -3.51 2.61 5.17
C HIS A 212 -4.81 1.81 5.35
N TRP A 213 -4.73 0.64 6.00
CA TRP A 213 -5.82 -0.33 6.10
C TRP A 213 -7.17 0.27 6.52
N ARG A 214 -7.23 1.05 7.60
CA ARG A 214 -8.49 1.61 8.09
C ARG A 214 -9.19 2.47 7.03
N LYS A 215 -8.42 3.27 6.27
CA LYS A 215 -8.96 4.10 5.20
C LYS A 215 -9.51 3.27 4.04
N LEU A 216 -8.82 2.19 3.69
CA LEU A 216 -9.27 1.25 2.67
C LEU A 216 -10.55 0.51 3.12
N GLU A 217 -10.54 -0.02 4.34
CA GLU A 217 -11.68 -0.74 4.92
C GLU A 217 -12.92 0.15 5.01
N ASP A 218 -12.79 1.41 5.42
CA ASP A 218 -13.90 2.37 5.47
C ASP A 218 -14.54 2.59 4.09
N ARG A 219 -13.74 2.56 3.01
CA ARG A 219 -14.25 2.74 1.64
C ARG A 219 -15.02 1.54 1.15
N VAL A 220 -14.45 0.35 1.29
CA VAL A 220 -15.13 -0.87 0.83
C VAL A 220 -16.39 -1.16 1.64
N ARG A 221 -16.42 -0.83 2.94
CA ARG A 221 -17.64 -0.92 3.77
C ARG A 221 -18.75 0.03 3.30
N ARG A 222 -18.41 1.15 2.71
CA ARG A 222 -19.37 2.09 2.09
C ARG A 222 -19.75 1.71 0.66
N GLY A 223 -19.21 0.60 0.14
CA GLY A 223 -19.54 0.09 -1.19
C GLY A 223 -18.70 0.67 -2.32
N VAL A 224 -17.61 1.41 -2.03
CA VAL A 224 -16.69 1.86 -3.08
C VAL A 224 -16.02 0.63 -3.70
N GLY A 225 -16.02 0.55 -5.02
CA GLY A 225 -15.50 -0.61 -5.77
C GLY A 225 -16.52 -1.72 -6.05
N ASN A 226 -17.70 -1.68 -5.41
CA ASN A 226 -18.72 -2.69 -5.68
C ASN A 226 -19.23 -2.61 -7.14
N PRO A 227 -19.49 -3.75 -7.80
CA PRO A 227 -19.46 -5.14 -7.31
C PRO A 227 -18.19 -5.91 -7.66
N CYS A 228 -17.07 -5.24 -8.00
CA CYS A 228 -15.83 -5.91 -8.38
C CYS A 228 -15.35 -6.87 -7.26
N PRO A 229 -15.02 -8.13 -7.57
CA PRO A 229 -14.33 -9.02 -6.63
C PRO A 229 -12.99 -8.40 -6.20
N LEU A 230 -12.72 -8.34 -4.88
CA LEU A 230 -11.57 -7.64 -4.34
C LEU A 230 -10.76 -8.51 -3.37
N LEU A 231 -9.43 -8.45 -3.50
CA LEU A 231 -8.46 -8.93 -2.52
C LEU A 231 -7.75 -7.73 -1.89
N LEU A 232 -7.84 -7.58 -0.57
CA LEU A 232 -7.16 -6.53 0.17
C LEU A 232 -6.13 -7.16 1.12
N ILE A 233 -4.89 -6.63 1.12
CA ILE A 233 -3.80 -7.13 1.96
C ILE A 233 -3.16 -5.96 2.72
N GLY A 234 -3.12 -6.09 4.06
CA GLY A 234 -2.47 -5.15 4.96
C GLY A 234 -1.14 -5.67 5.48
N ILE A 235 -0.05 -4.95 5.19
CA ILE A 235 1.31 -5.31 5.63
C ILE A 235 1.48 -5.01 7.12
N PRO A 236 1.86 -5.99 7.96
CA PRO A 236 1.92 -5.88 9.40
C PRO A 236 3.24 -5.28 9.91
N LYS A 237 3.28 -4.94 11.21
CA LYS A 237 4.51 -4.47 11.87
C LYS A 237 5.60 -5.53 11.97
N GLN A 238 5.24 -6.81 11.96
CA GLN A 238 6.16 -7.94 12.12
C GLN A 238 7.21 -8.04 11.00
N VAL A 239 6.98 -7.36 9.88
CA VAL A 239 7.96 -7.31 8.78
C VAL A 239 8.97 -6.19 8.93
N VAL A 240 8.84 -5.34 9.96
CA VAL A 240 9.82 -4.26 10.22
C VAL A 240 10.97 -4.78 11.04
N VAL A 241 12.19 -4.52 10.55
CA VAL A 241 13.46 -4.84 11.22
C VAL A 241 14.09 -3.53 11.73
N ILE A 242 14.36 -3.45 13.05
CA ILE A 242 14.91 -2.25 13.72
C ILE A 242 16.38 -2.47 14.03
#